data_79c1faf9f936ca03af3f331c35ea23db
#
_entry.id   79c1faf9f936ca03af3f331c35ea23db
#
_cell.length_a   1.000
_cell.length_b   1.000
_cell.length_c   1.000
_cell.angle_alpha   90.00
_cell.angle_beta   90.00
_cell.angle_gamma   90.00
#
_symmetry.space_group_name_H-M   'P 1'
#
loop_
_entity.id
_entity.type
_entity.pdbx_description
1 polymer ?
#
loop_
_entity_poly.entity_id
_entity_poly.type
_entity_poly.pdbx_seq_one_letter_code
_entity_poly.pdbx_strand_id
1 'polypeptide(L)'
;MNENTNTNGNTTAIDDETLARAVLTYCLDSADAMMYALIKGIGSATHTLQLLADSGPGNHENVATAACKTLDAAFINGITRWGRSINSRGMASFHGAMVSWQHRLTTLPSTDPDELKDWFTVGGTQWIVAPHHPCWPSQLADLTMYTDWAAPLCLWGQGNPQALVSCPEPIGVVGSRGVSEYGRQSAHELAKQAARAGHL
;
A
#
# COMPACT_ATOMS: atom_id res chain seq x y z
N MET A 1 -13.62 -42.41 14.96
CA MET A 1 -12.34 -41.68 15.06
C MET A 1 -12.28 -40.76 13.85
N ASN A 2 -12.71 -39.52 14.02
CA ASN A 2 -12.64 -38.51 12.98
C ASN A 2 -11.50 -37.56 13.35
N GLU A 3 -10.38 -37.70 12.69
CA GLU A 3 -9.31 -36.72 12.74
C GLU A 3 -9.73 -35.54 11.83
N ASN A 4 -10.22 -34.51 12.47
CA ASN A 4 -10.33 -33.18 11.86
C ASN A 4 -8.89 -32.65 11.70
N THR A 5 -8.28 -32.85 10.56
CA THR A 5 -7.11 -32.09 10.13
C THR A 5 -7.55 -30.67 9.81
N ASN A 6 -7.46 -29.84 10.84
CA ASN A 6 -7.63 -28.41 10.74
C ASN A 6 -6.40 -27.83 9.98
N THR A 7 -6.49 -27.77 8.66
CA THR A 7 -5.57 -27.01 7.82
C THR A 7 -5.82 -25.53 8.05
N ASN A 8 -5.31 -25.03 9.17
CA ASN A 8 -5.19 -23.60 9.40
C ASN A 8 -4.34 -23.02 8.26
N GLY A 9 -5.03 -22.35 7.35
CA GLY A 9 -4.42 -21.57 6.29
C GLY A 9 -3.41 -20.61 6.90
N ASN A 10 -2.24 -20.61 6.32
CA ASN A 10 -1.12 -19.73 6.61
C ASN A 10 -1.59 -18.27 6.52
N THR A 11 -2.15 -17.74 7.60
CA THR A 11 -2.45 -16.30 7.73
C THR A 11 -1.10 -15.63 7.71
N THR A 12 -0.79 -14.97 6.63
CA THR A 12 0.47 -14.27 6.43
C THR A 12 0.60 -13.25 7.55
N ALA A 13 1.48 -13.50 8.51
CA ALA A 13 1.72 -12.58 9.61
C ALA A 13 2.11 -11.22 9.02
N ILE A 14 1.37 -10.17 9.39
CA ILE A 14 1.66 -8.81 8.96
C ILE A 14 2.86 -8.32 9.75
N ASP A 15 3.99 -8.13 9.07
CA ASP A 15 5.18 -7.51 9.64
C ASP A 15 5.05 -5.99 9.72
N ASP A 16 5.98 -5.35 10.41
CA ASP A 16 5.95 -3.90 10.65
C ASP A 16 6.07 -3.09 9.34
N GLU A 17 6.81 -3.57 8.36
CA GLU A 17 6.95 -2.90 7.06
C GLU A 17 5.64 -2.97 6.27
N THR A 18 4.94 -4.10 6.29
CA THR A 18 3.61 -4.27 5.68
C THR A 18 2.58 -3.41 6.39
N LEU A 19 2.56 -3.39 7.72
CA LEU A 19 1.67 -2.54 8.51
C LEU A 19 1.92 -1.06 8.21
N ALA A 20 3.17 -0.62 8.18
CA ALA A 20 3.51 0.76 7.86
C ALA A 20 3.02 1.15 6.46
N ARG A 21 3.13 0.26 5.46
CA ARG A 21 2.60 0.48 4.11
C ARG A 21 1.08 0.58 4.09
N ALA A 22 0.39 -0.22 4.90
CA ALA A 22 -1.06 -0.12 5.06
C ALA A 22 -1.47 1.23 5.67
N VAL A 23 -0.79 1.66 6.73
CA VAL A 23 -0.99 2.98 7.36
C VAL A 23 -0.72 4.11 6.38
N LEU A 24 0.40 4.06 5.66
CA LEU A 24 0.72 5.08 4.65
C LEU A 24 -0.31 5.09 3.52
N THR A 25 -0.83 3.92 3.08
CA THR A 25 -1.90 3.85 2.08
C THR A 25 -3.20 4.48 2.59
N TYR A 26 -3.53 4.32 3.88
CA TYR A 26 -4.67 5.00 4.48
C TYR A 26 -4.56 6.52 4.38
N CYS A 27 -3.35 7.06 4.40
CA CYS A 27 -3.12 8.50 4.22
C CYS A 27 -3.33 8.99 2.79
N LEU A 28 -3.54 8.08 1.82
CA LEU A 28 -3.64 8.38 0.39
C LEU A 28 -5.07 8.16 -0.12
N ASP A 29 -5.44 8.90 -1.18
CA ASP A 29 -6.71 8.67 -1.88
C ASP A 29 -6.58 7.61 -2.99
N SER A 30 -5.37 7.42 -3.50
CA SER A 30 -5.01 6.46 -4.55
C SER A 30 -3.50 6.17 -4.49
N ALA A 31 -2.97 5.38 -5.42
CA ALA A 31 -1.53 5.25 -5.59
C ALA A 31 -0.90 6.64 -5.82
N ASP A 32 0.09 6.99 -5.00
CA ASP A 32 0.67 8.33 -4.92
C ASP A 32 2.15 8.31 -5.27
N ALA A 33 2.52 9.07 -6.30
CA ALA A 33 3.88 9.15 -6.80
C ALA A 33 4.85 9.81 -5.81
N MET A 34 4.37 10.77 -5.00
CA MET A 34 5.21 11.46 -4.01
C MET A 34 5.53 10.53 -2.83
N MET A 35 4.54 9.82 -2.31
CA MET A 35 4.74 8.83 -1.26
C MET A 35 5.64 7.68 -1.74
N TYR A 36 5.43 7.20 -2.96
CA TYR A 36 6.30 6.18 -3.56
C TYR A 36 7.76 6.65 -3.64
N ALA A 37 7.99 7.88 -4.13
CA ALA A 37 9.32 8.46 -4.20
C ALA A 37 9.94 8.64 -2.82
N LEU A 38 9.15 9.09 -1.83
CA LEU A 38 9.61 9.26 -0.45
C LEU A 38 10.09 7.93 0.15
N ILE A 39 9.30 6.87 0.05
CA ILE A 39 9.68 5.54 0.52
C ILE A 39 10.92 5.03 -0.23
N LYS A 40 11.00 5.27 -1.55
CA LYS A 40 12.17 4.91 -2.36
C LYS A 40 13.45 5.64 -1.90
N GLY A 41 13.32 6.87 -1.43
CA GLY A 41 14.42 7.67 -0.91
C GLY A 41 14.91 7.22 0.47
N ILE A 42 13.99 6.87 1.35
CA ILE A 42 14.26 6.38 2.71
C ILE A 42 14.67 4.89 2.68
N GLY A 43 14.00 4.08 1.87
CA GLY A 43 14.22 2.64 1.74
C GLY A 43 13.37 1.78 2.68
N SER A 44 12.51 2.39 3.52
CA SER A 44 11.61 1.69 4.47
C SER A 44 10.34 2.48 4.69
N ALA A 45 9.20 1.80 4.65
CA ALA A 45 7.91 2.42 4.97
C ALA A 45 7.76 2.65 6.48
N THR A 46 8.30 1.76 7.30
CA THR A 46 8.31 1.92 8.76
C THR A 46 9.04 3.21 9.17
N HIS A 47 10.22 3.44 8.61
CA HIS A 47 10.98 4.66 8.89
C HIS A 47 10.30 5.91 8.29
N THR A 48 9.68 5.77 7.12
CA THR A 48 8.89 6.86 6.50
C THR A 48 7.74 7.27 7.40
N LEU A 49 6.98 6.29 7.92
CA LEU A 49 5.87 6.54 8.82
C LEU A 49 6.32 7.22 10.11
N GLN A 50 7.43 6.76 10.72
CA GLN A 50 8.00 7.38 11.90
C GLN A 50 8.37 8.86 11.65
N LEU A 51 9.08 9.17 10.56
CA LEU A 51 9.46 10.53 10.23
C LEU A 51 8.25 11.43 9.94
N LEU A 52 7.19 10.90 9.28
CA LEU A 52 5.95 11.65 9.08
C LEU A 52 5.25 11.94 10.41
N ALA A 53 5.22 10.99 11.33
CA ALA A 53 4.67 11.20 12.66
C ALA A 53 5.49 12.23 13.43
N ASP A 54 6.81 12.13 13.43
CA ASP A 54 7.72 13.04 14.12
C ASP A 54 7.66 14.48 13.58
N SER A 55 7.42 14.63 12.27
CA SER A 55 7.27 15.94 11.63
C SER A 55 5.88 16.58 11.84
N GLY A 56 4.94 15.83 12.42
CA GLY A 56 3.56 16.28 12.64
C GLY A 56 3.39 17.28 13.77
N PRO A 57 2.21 17.93 13.83
CA PRO A 57 1.88 18.87 14.89
C PRO A 57 1.85 18.18 16.26
N GLY A 58 2.27 18.90 17.31
CA GLY A 58 2.32 18.38 18.69
C GLY A 58 3.69 17.84 19.12
N ASN A 59 4.63 17.65 18.22
CA ASN A 59 6.00 17.29 18.55
C ASN A 59 6.84 18.51 18.94
N HIS A 60 7.95 18.28 19.65
CA HIS A 60 8.91 19.33 19.94
C HIS A 60 9.47 19.93 18.64
N GLU A 61 9.58 21.25 18.57
CA GLU A 61 10.00 21.99 17.36
C GLU A 61 11.31 21.47 16.75
N ASN A 62 12.28 21.13 17.58
CA ASN A 62 13.56 20.58 17.12
C ASN A 62 13.40 19.21 16.44
N VAL A 63 12.53 18.34 16.96
CA VAL A 63 12.24 17.01 16.41
C VAL A 63 11.52 17.17 15.06
N ALA A 64 10.46 17.96 15.04
CA ALA A 64 9.67 18.21 13.84
C ALA A 64 10.53 18.83 12.73
N THR A 65 11.37 19.81 13.05
CA THR A 65 12.27 20.44 12.08
C THR A 65 13.31 19.45 11.53
N ALA A 66 13.89 18.60 12.37
CA ALA A 66 14.85 17.59 11.94
C ALA A 66 14.19 16.54 11.03
N ALA A 67 13.00 16.07 11.41
CA ALA A 67 12.21 15.13 10.61
C ALA A 67 11.82 15.73 9.23
N CYS A 68 11.35 16.97 9.18
CA CYS A 68 11.04 17.65 7.93
C CYS A 68 12.25 17.74 6.99
N LYS A 69 13.42 18.15 7.50
CA LYS A 69 14.65 18.19 6.70
C LYS A 69 15.04 16.82 6.15
N THR A 70 14.86 15.76 6.95
CA THR A 70 15.14 14.39 6.54
C THR A 70 14.16 13.95 5.44
N LEU A 71 12.88 14.26 5.57
CA LEU A 71 11.85 13.96 4.58
C LEU A 71 12.10 14.68 3.25
N ASP A 72 12.49 15.97 3.29
CA ASP A 72 12.85 16.74 2.09
C ASP A 72 14.02 16.12 1.35
N ALA A 73 15.10 15.83 2.06
CA ALA A 73 16.28 15.20 1.48
C ALA A 73 15.98 13.80 0.91
N ALA A 74 15.18 13.03 1.62
CA ALA A 74 14.76 11.69 1.21
C ALA A 74 13.86 11.75 -0.04
N PHE A 75 12.93 12.70 -0.11
CA PHE A 75 12.07 12.87 -1.27
C PHE A 75 12.88 13.23 -2.53
N ILE A 76 13.80 14.19 -2.43
CA ILE A 76 14.71 14.55 -3.54
C ILE A 76 15.53 13.34 -3.99
N ASN A 77 16.10 12.59 -3.03
CA ASN A 77 16.85 11.38 -3.32
C ASN A 77 15.99 10.31 -4.01
N GLY A 78 14.75 10.10 -3.54
CA GLY A 78 13.82 9.15 -4.14
C GLY A 78 13.43 9.50 -5.57
N ILE A 79 13.12 10.77 -5.82
CA ILE A 79 12.85 11.29 -7.17
C ILE A 79 14.06 11.04 -8.10
N THR A 80 15.28 11.32 -7.62
CA THR A 80 16.52 11.08 -8.38
C THR A 80 16.72 9.59 -8.65
N ARG A 81 16.56 8.73 -7.64
CA ARG A 81 16.63 7.27 -7.80
C ARG A 81 15.55 6.70 -8.73
N TRP A 82 14.47 7.43 -8.89
CA TRP A 82 13.42 7.08 -9.86
C TRP A 82 13.72 7.58 -11.28
N GLY A 83 14.91 8.22 -11.50
CA GLY A 83 15.31 8.78 -12.77
C GLY A 83 14.54 10.06 -13.15
N ARG A 84 14.03 10.78 -12.16
CA ARG A 84 13.25 12.01 -12.35
C ARG A 84 13.95 13.20 -11.71
N SER A 85 13.45 14.41 -12.00
CA SER A 85 13.90 15.64 -11.37
C SER A 85 12.72 16.39 -10.76
N ILE A 86 13.00 17.21 -9.77
CA ILE A 86 12.00 18.03 -9.09
C ILE A 86 12.44 19.48 -9.07
N ASN A 87 11.48 20.38 -9.17
CA ASN A 87 11.66 21.83 -9.07
C ASN A 87 10.99 22.36 -7.80
N SER A 88 11.10 23.68 -7.57
CA SER A 88 10.52 24.34 -6.41
C SER A 88 8.99 24.16 -6.30
N ARG A 89 8.27 24.11 -7.43
CA ARG A 89 6.82 23.84 -7.43
C ARG A 89 6.50 22.41 -6.96
N GLY A 90 7.30 21.45 -7.41
CA GLY A 90 7.16 20.06 -6.95
C GLY A 90 7.42 19.90 -5.46
N MET A 91 8.43 20.62 -4.91
CA MET A 91 8.68 20.65 -3.46
C MET A 91 7.51 21.29 -2.69
N ALA A 92 6.94 22.38 -3.19
CA ALA A 92 5.76 22.98 -2.57
C ALA A 92 4.56 22.02 -2.56
N SER A 93 4.35 21.27 -3.66
CA SER A 93 3.31 20.25 -3.74
C SER A 93 3.57 19.09 -2.75
N PHE A 94 4.82 18.66 -2.61
CA PHE A 94 5.21 17.65 -1.63
C PHE A 94 4.92 18.10 -0.18
N HIS A 95 5.26 19.34 0.16
CA HIS A 95 4.95 19.88 1.50
C HIS A 95 3.43 19.95 1.75
N GLY A 96 2.64 20.32 0.74
CA GLY A 96 1.18 20.29 0.84
C GLY A 96 0.63 18.86 1.05
N ALA A 97 1.20 17.88 0.35
CA ALA A 97 0.84 16.47 0.52
C ALA A 97 1.21 15.97 1.92
N MET A 98 2.39 16.31 2.44
CA MET A 98 2.81 15.96 3.81
C MET A 98 1.81 16.44 4.86
N VAL A 99 1.34 17.69 4.78
CA VAL A 99 0.32 18.21 5.70
C VAL A 99 -0.96 17.38 5.65
N SER A 100 -1.39 16.99 4.44
CA SER A 100 -2.58 16.14 4.28
C SER A 100 -2.36 14.74 4.87
N TRP A 101 -1.20 14.14 4.66
CA TRP A 101 -0.87 12.81 5.20
C TRP A 101 -0.80 12.84 6.74
N GLN A 102 -0.15 13.84 7.32
CA GLN A 102 -0.09 14.05 8.77
C GLN A 102 -1.49 14.21 9.37
N HIS A 103 -2.36 14.99 8.71
CA HIS A 103 -3.75 15.12 9.16
C HIS A 103 -4.46 13.78 9.15
N ARG A 104 -4.32 12.96 8.09
CA ARG A 104 -4.95 11.64 8.04
C ARG A 104 -4.39 10.68 9.08
N LEU A 105 -3.11 10.74 9.41
CA LEU A 105 -2.56 9.94 10.50
C LEU A 105 -3.27 10.20 11.83
N THR A 106 -3.70 11.44 12.10
CA THR A 106 -4.45 11.74 13.32
C THR A 106 -5.87 11.18 13.35
N THR A 107 -6.37 10.69 12.23
CA THR A 107 -7.72 10.10 12.09
C THR A 107 -7.72 8.57 12.16
N LEU A 108 -6.56 7.95 12.37
CA LEU A 108 -6.48 6.50 12.59
C LEU A 108 -7.25 6.10 13.85
N PRO A 109 -7.92 4.94 13.85
CA PRO A 109 -8.73 4.50 14.98
C PRO A 109 -7.89 4.14 16.21
N SER A 110 -6.62 3.82 16.02
CA SER A 110 -5.67 3.46 17.08
C SER A 110 -4.24 3.81 16.68
N THR A 111 -3.35 3.83 17.65
CA THR A 111 -1.89 3.85 17.45
C THR A 111 -1.24 2.52 17.84
N ASP A 112 -2.01 1.59 18.39
CA ASP A 112 -1.53 0.25 18.74
C ASP A 112 -1.39 -0.61 17.48
N PRO A 113 -0.22 -1.22 17.23
CA PRO A 113 0.02 -2.00 16.01
C PRO A 113 -0.91 -3.21 15.86
N ASP A 114 -1.26 -3.88 16.94
CA ASP A 114 -2.09 -5.08 16.86
C ASP A 114 -3.57 -4.73 16.62
N GLU A 115 -4.05 -3.65 17.23
CA GLU A 115 -5.38 -3.09 16.92
C GLU A 115 -5.45 -2.61 15.46
N LEU A 116 -4.39 -1.98 14.94
CA LEU A 116 -4.34 -1.58 13.54
C LEU A 116 -4.30 -2.77 12.58
N LYS A 117 -3.54 -3.83 12.89
CA LYS A 117 -3.55 -5.07 12.09
C LYS A 117 -4.95 -5.67 12.03
N ASP A 118 -5.63 -5.77 13.16
CA ASP A 118 -6.99 -6.28 13.23
C ASP A 118 -7.95 -5.42 12.40
N TRP A 119 -7.87 -4.11 12.56
CA TRP A 119 -8.71 -3.17 11.81
C TRP A 119 -8.48 -3.23 10.30
N PHE A 120 -7.22 -3.22 9.85
CA PHE A 120 -6.88 -3.28 8.42
C PHE A 120 -7.21 -4.62 7.77
N THR A 121 -7.25 -5.70 8.55
CA THR A 121 -7.59 -7.04 8.05
C THR A 121 -9.04 -7.44 8.27
N VAL A 122 -9.85 -6.54 8.85
CA VAL A 122 -11.25 -6.82 9.19
C VAL A 122 -11.35 -8.09 10.04
N GLY A 123 -10.65 -8.08 11.20
CA GLY A 123 -10.60 -9.22 12.11
C GLY A 123 -9.93 -10.45 11.50
N GLY A 124 -8.91 -10.26 10.66
CA GLY A 124 -8.18 -11.37 10.02
C GLY A 124 -8.91 -12.03 8.83
N THR A 125 -10.03 -11.44 8.36
CA THR A 125 -10.76 -11.96 7.19
C THR A 125 -10.13 -11.57 5.86
N GLN A 126 -9.26 -10.56 5.88
CA GLN A 126 -8.49 -10.08 4.73
C GLN A 126 -6.99 -10.22 5.00
N TRP A 127 -6.24 -10.46 3.94
CA TRP A 127 -4.79 -10.41 3.99
C TRP A 127 -4.28 -9.09 3.41
N ILE A 128 -3.06 -8.73 3.80
CA ILE A 128 -2.31 -7.61 3.24
C ILE A 128 -0.98 -8.16 2.74
N VAL A 129 -0.60 -7.83 1.50
CA VAL A 129 0.71 -8.15 0.93
C VAL A 129 1.41 -6.87 0.47
N ALA A 130 2.71 -6.81 0.69
CA ALA A 130 3.58 -5.69 0.34
C ALA A 130 4.69 -6.14 -0.63
N PRO A 131 5.44 -5.23 -1.27
CA PRO A 131 6.43 -5.56 -2.31
C PRO A 131 7.50 -6.58 -1.93
N HIS A 132 7.80 -6.74 -0.65
CA HIS A 132 8.76 -7.74 -0.16
C HIS A 132 8.13 -9.12 0.10
N HIS A 133 6.81 -9.23 0.00
CA HIS A 133 6.09 -10.49 0.23
C HIS A 133 6.19 -11.41 -0.98
N PRO A 134 6.37 -12.75 -0.80
CA PRO A 134 6.46 -13.71 -1.92
C PRO A 134 5.24 -13.73 -2.85
N CYS A 135 4.06 -13.35 -2.37
CA CYS A 135 2.84 -13.26 -3.18
C CYS A 135 2.66 -11.88 -3.86
N TRP A 136 3.68 -11.02 -3.87
CA TRP A 136 3.58 -9.73 -4.57
C TRP A 136 3.69 -9.93 -6.08
N PRO A 137 2.69 -9.43 -6.88
CA PRO A 137 2.76 -9.54 -8.33
C PRO A 137 3.86 -8.63 -8.90
N SER A 138 4.87 -9.21 -9.52
CA SER A 138 5.99 -8.46 -10.11
C SER A 138 5.56 -7.49 -11.21
N GLN A 139 4.46 -7.76 -11.91
CA GLN A 139 3.88 -6.94 -12.96
C GLN A 139 3.49 -5.53 -12.50
N LEU A 140 3.24 -5.34 -11.20
CA LEU A 140 2.96 -4.02 -10.63
C LEU A 140 4.13 -3.05 -10.75
N ALA A 141 5.35 -3.55 -10.96
CA ALA A 141 6.51 -2.71 -11.21
C ALA A 141 6.37 -1.88 -12.50
N ASP A 142 5.63 -2.37 -13.49
CA ASP A 142 5.41 -1.68 -14.77
C ASP A 142 4.65 -0.36 -14.61
N LEU A 143 3.83 -0.24 -13.56
CA LEU A 143 3.12 1.01 -13.23
C LEU A 143 4.10 2.16 -12.96
N THR A 144 5.29 1.89 -12.49
CA THR A 144 6.29 2.92 -12.18
C THR A 144 7.01 3.47 -13.42
N MET A 145 6.81 2.88 -14.58
CA MET A 145 7.38 3.35 -15.84
C MET A 145 6.67 4.62 -16.36
N TYR A 146 5.43 4.83 -15.99
CA TYR A 146 4.66 6.01 -16.39
C TYR A 146 4.91 7.20 -15.46
N THR A 147 4.90 8.42 -16.02
CA THR A 147 5.37 9.64 -15.33
C THR A 147 4.57 9.98 -14.08
N ASP A 148 3.25 9.75 -14.09
CA ASP A 148 2.35 10.15 -13.02
C ASP A 148 1.78 8.96 -12.23
N TRP A 149 2.31 7.76 -12.49
CA TRP A 149 1.84 6.53 -11.88
C TRP A 149 2.88 5.98 -10.91
N ALA A 150 2.39 5.37 -9.85
CA ALA A 150 3.21 4.63 -8.90
C ALA A 150 2.58 3.28 -8.62
N ALA A 151 3.40 2.29 -8.30
CA ALA A 151 2.89 1.03 -7.78
C ALA A 151 2.18 1.28 -6.43
N PRO A 152 1.11 0.53 -6.11
CA PRO A 152 0.49 0.58 -4.79
C PRO A 152 1.52 0.20 -3.72
N LEU A 153 1.37 0.74 -2.52
CA LEU A 153 2.27 0.42 -1.41
C LEU A 153 2.05 -0.98 -0.85
N CYS A 154 0.81 -1.44 -0.90
CA CYS A 154 0.38 -2.79 -0.54
C CYS A 154 -0.95 -3.13 -1.22
N LEU A 155 -1.33 -4.39 -1.18
CA LEU A 155 -2.61 -4.90 -1.68
C LEU A 155 -3.39 -5.56 -0.56
N TRP A 156 -4.70 -5.39 -0.58
CA TRP A 156 -5.65 -6.12 0.27
C TRP A 156 -6.42 -7.14 -0.54
N GLY A 157 -6.74 -8.27 0.08
CA GLY A 157 -7.57 -9.25 -0.58
C GLY A 157 -8.15 -10.30 0.37
N GLN A 158 -8.98 -11.15 -0.19
CA GLN A 158 -9.60 -12.29 0.49
C GLN A 158 -9.24 -13.58 -0.24
N GLY A 159 -9.31 -14.70 0.47
CA GLY A 159 -8.94 -16.01 -0.07
C GLY A 159 -7.45 -16.27 -0.01
N ASN A 160 -6.92 -17.03 -0.97
CA ASN A 160 -5.52 -17.42 -0.97
C ASN A 160 -4.64 -16.37 -1.69
N PRO A 161 -3.72 -15.66 -0.99
CA PRO A 161 -2.85 -14.68 -1.62
C PRO A 161 -1.90 -15.29 -2.66
N GLN A 162 -1.63 -16.59 -2.61
CA GLN A 162 -0.81 -17.29 -3.60
C GLN A 162 -1.41 -17.20 -5.02
N ALA A 163 -2.74 -17.00 -5.13
CA ALA A 163 -3.40 -16.81 -6.41
C ALA A 163 -2.84 -15.61 -7.20
N LEU A 164 -2.33 -14.58 -6.53
CA LEU A 164 -1.74 -13.41 -7.18
C LEU A 164 -0.49 -13.72 -8.05
N VAL A 165 0.21 -14.81 -7.75
CA VAL A 165 1.49 -15.16 -8.40
C VAL A 165 1.48 -16.56 -9.00
N SER A 166 0.41 -17.33 -8.85
CA SER A 166 0.30 -18.69 -9.37
C SER A 166 -0.02 -18.75 -10.86
N CYS A 167 -0.55 -17.66 -11.43
CA CYS A 167 -0.89 -17.56 -12.83
C CYS A 167 0.15 -16.72 -13.59
N PRO A 168 0.77 -17.26 -14.67
CA PRO A 168 1.73 -16.52 -15.46
C PRO A 168 1.11 -15.37 -16.29
N GLU A 169 -0.18 -15.48 -16.63
CA GLU A 169 -0.92 -14.51 -17.42
C GLU A 169 -2.22 -14.10 -16.70
N PRO A 170 -2.12 -13.34 -15.60
CA PRO A 170 -3.28 -12.98 -14.79
C PRO A 170 -4.19 -11.99 -15.54
N ILE A 171 -5.50 -12.14 -15.35
CA ILE A 171 -6.51 -11.20 -15.88
C ILE A 171 -7.13 -10.43 -14.72
N GLY A 172 -6.96 -9.12 -14.72
CA GLY A 172 -7.62 -8.22 -13.78
C GLY A 172 -9.04 -7.84 -14.23
N VAL A 173 -10.04 -8.16 -13.42
CA VAL A 173 -11.43 -7.72 -13.66
C VAL A 173 -11.69 -6.53 -12.72
N VAL A 174 -11.91 -5.35 -13.29
CA VAL A 174 -12.14 -4.11 -12.56
C VAL A 174 -13.47 -3.47 -12.91
N GLY A 175 -14.04 -2.71 -11.99
CA GLY A 175 -15.33 -2.06 -12.23
C GLY A 175 -15.67 -1.00 -11.19
N SER A 176 -16.86 -0.40 -11.32
CA SER A 176 -17.39 0.60 -10.42
C SER A 176 -17.70 0.02 -9.03
N ARG A 177 -17.50 0.84 -7.97
CA ARG A 177 -17.93 0.50 -6.59
C ARG A 177 -19.46 0.39 -6.47
N GLY A 178 -20.21 1.16 -7.29
CA GLY A 178 -21.66 1.07 -7.43
C GLY A 178 -22.04 0.15 -8.58
N VAL A 179 -21.87 -1.16 -8.41
CA VAL A 179 -22.11 -2.14 -9.46
C VAL A 179 -23.60 -2.42 -9.62
N SER A 180 -24.11 -2.44 -10.86
CA SER A 180 -25.46 -2.94 -11.20
C SER A 180 -25.50 -4.46 -11.11
N GLU A 181 -26.73 -5.04 -11.02
CA GLU A 181 -26.88 -6.51 -11.03
C GLU A 181 -26.33 -7.14 -12.30
N TYR A 182 -26.54 -6.51 -13.46
CA TYR A 182 -25.95 -6.92 -14.73
C TYR A 182 -24.41 -6.90 -14.67
N GLY A 183 -23.81 -5.83 -14.12
CA GLY A 183 -22.36 -5.72 -13.98
C GLY A 183 -21.80 -6.81 -13.07
N ARG A 184 -22.49 -7.15 -11.98
CA ARG A 184 -22.11 -8.22 -11.06
C ARG A 184 -22.12 -9.58 -11.74
N GLN A 185 -23.20 -9.90 -12.48
CA GLN A 185 -23.31 -11.15 -13.22
C GLN A 185 -22.25 -11.26 -14.32
N SER A 186 -22.03 -10.17 -15.06
CA SER A 186 -21.01 -10.12 -16.11
C SER A 186 -19.60 -10.34 -15.56
N ALA A 187 -19.23 -9.67 -14.45
CA ALA A 187 -17.93 -9.85 -13.80
C ALA A 187 -17.75 -11.29 -13.29
N HIS A 188 -18.80 -11.86 -12.70
CA HIS A 188 -18.77 -13.25 -12.20
C HIS A 188 -18.56 -14.24 -13.34
N GLU A 189 -19.30 -14.10 -14.46
CA GLU A 189 -19.16 -15.02 -15.59
C GLU A 189 -17.81 -14.88 -16.28
N LEU A 190 -17.30 -13.66 -16.46
CA LEU A 190 -15.96 -13.40 -17.00
C LEU A 190 -14.87 -14.03 -16.13
N ALA A 191 -14.91 -13.80 -14.81
CA ALA A 191 -13.95 -14.38 -13.89
C ALA A 191 -14.00 -15.91 -13.91
N LYS A 192 -15.21 -16.51 -13.96
CA LYS A 192 -15.39 -17.95 -14.04
C LYS A 192 -14.82 -18.53 -15.33
N GLN A 193 -15.01 -17.86 -16.48
CA GLN A 193 -14.45 -18.30 -17.77
C GLN A 193 -12.92 -18.15 -17.78
N ALA A 194 -12.39 -17.04 -17.27
CA ALA A 194 -10.95 -16.83 -17.13
C ALA A 194 -10.30 -17.92 -16.27
N ALA A 195 -10.89 -18.22 -15.11
CA ALA A 195 -10.41 -19.29 -14.24
C ALA A 195 -10.42 -20.68 -14.91
N ARG A 196 -11.48 -20.99 -15.69
CA ARG A 196 -11.56 -22.24 -16.46
C ARG A 196 -10.51 -22.33 -17.57
N ALA A 197 -10.10 -21.20 -18.12
CA ALA A 197 -9.04 -21.11 -19.12
C ALA A 197 -7.63 -21.10 -18.52
N GLY A 198 -7.50 -21.13 -17.18
CA GLY A 198 -6.22 -21.10 -16.48
C GLY A 198 -5.69 -19.70 -16.17
N HIS A 199 -6.53 -18.68 -16.36
CA HIS A 199 -6.24 -17.29 -15.96
C HIS A 199 -6.91 -16.99 -14.62
N LEU A 200 -6.15 -16.56 -13.66
CA LEU A 200 -6.66 -16.14 -12.32
C LEU A 200 -6.24 -14.71 -12.01
#